data_3ffc741d604f9218c70b731ccf111479
#
_entry.id   3ffc741d604f9218c70b731ccf111479
#
_cell.length_a   1.000
_cell.length_b   1.000
_cell.length_c   1.000
_cell.angle_alpha   90.00
_cell.angle_beta   90.00
_cell.angle_gamma   90.00
#
_symmetry.space_group_name_H-M   'P 1'
#
loop_
_entity.id
_entity.type
_entity.pdbx_description
1 polymer ?
#
loop_
_entity_poly.entity_id
_entity_poly.type
_entity_poly.pdbx_seq_one_letter_code
_entity_poly.pdbx_strand_id
1 'polypeptide(L)'
;MNNIRSLLSNSSSTIPLNLEVETTDSLTAVAGHICVSYRGCLICWGGYCFDEREINYRETNWLYILPYILCGEKNNIWIKIQCETNLQLRPNSGATAGVHKDILYIFGGCLFDEIHRRLTNTSTLLAIDLRTGVLSPKSVPQNGKMPTPRDKTSSWIADDKFIFHFCGYGMSWYRLGHGSNQQYFFQPQYFCDDDMGTCWNNQLIYYDLIKECWVEKEQGGKRPSARAAAASVHAEEINQVFIFGGRHNQSRLNDLYCLDLGSFVWTQLDETVDGLSEWLPIGRSWCSMTLLNRQRKILCYGGLCSRGQSLCDLWELDINELYNQKIQQQKQLKSYIKQQNTDEKKHFWRQIPPLEHRLPSRLWHCSVLMGEEAILIYGGMNEAPSRESPFVHTLLVYRISPPSLRQLALNALASLIVERWIAQTTTTKVDNNKSNLHLTCSTSKSSHQKLYFIISQQQ
;
A
#
# COMPACT_ATOMS: atom_id res chain seq x y z
N MET A 1 -22.39 -9.07 -17.31
CA MET A 1 -21.01 -9.47 -17.65
C MET A 1 -20.43 -8.68 -18.82
N ASN A 2 -21.14 -8.49 -19.93
CA ASN A 2 -20.58 -7.78 -21.10
C ASN A 2 -20.22 -6.30 -20.83
N ASN A 3 -20.83 -5.66 -19.83
CA ASN A 3 -20.59 -4.25 -19.51
C ASN A 3 -19.43 -4.02 -18.50
N ILE A 4 -19.05 -4.96 -17.62
CA ILE A 4 -17.77 -4.91 -16.88
C ILE A 4 -16.63 -4.90 -17.89
N ARG A 5 -16.76 -5.67 -18.94
CA ARG A 5 -15.77 -5.70 -20.00
C ARG A 5 -15.71 -4.40 -20.80
N SER A 6 -16.83 -3.73 -21.07
CA SER A 6 -16.83 -2.45 -21.80
C SER A 6 -16.25 -1.28 -20.98
N LEU A 7 -16.29 -1.36 -19.65
CA LEU A 7 -15.62 -0.40 -18.76
C LEU A 7 -14.14 -0.74 -18.53
N LEU A 8 -13.77 -2.01 -18.62
CA LEU A 8 -12.43 -2.48 -18.36
C LEU A 8 -11.62 -2.75 -19.64
N SER A 9 -12.25 -2.98 -20.78
CA SER A 9 -11.57 -3.12 -22.07
C SER A 9 -12.51 -2.91 -23.25
N ASN A 10 -12.02 -2.29 -24.32
CA ASN A 10 -12.63 -2.32 -25.66
C ASN A 10 -12.27 -3.59 -26.43
N SER A 11 -11.81 -4.65 -25.75
CA SER A 11 -11.39 -5.90 -26.38
C SER A 11 -12.46 -6.99 -26.27
N SER A 12 -12.72 -7.68 -27.37
CA SER A 12 -13.78 -8.69 -27.57
C SER A 12 -13.48 -10.08 -26.98
N SER A 13 -12.63 -10.23 -25.97
CA SER A 13 -12.35 -11.53 -25.37
C SER A 13 -13.38 -11.91 -24.30
N THR A 14 -13.99 -13.07 -24.47
CA THR A 14 -15.10 -13.59 -23.64
C THR A 14 -14.61 -14.51 -22.52
N ILE A 15 -13.77 -14.01 -21.60
CA ILE A 15 -13.30 -14.79 -20.44
C ILE A 15 -14.29 -14.60 -19.30
N PRO A 16 -14.82 -15.67 -18.69
CA PRO A 16 -15.65 -15.57 -17.50
C PRO A 16 -14.77 -15.20 -16.32
N LEU A 17 -14.83 -13.94 -15.86
CA LEU A 17 -14.31 -13.57 -14.55
C LEU A 17 -15.24 -14.18 -13.49
N ASN A 18 -14.71 -15.00 -12.60
CA ASN A 18 -15.42 -15.36 -11.40
C ASN A 18 -15.53 -14.12 -10.51
N LEU A 19 -16.76 -13.68 -10.29
CA LEU A 19 -17.07 -12.51 -9.50
C LEU A 19 -17.91 -12.94 -8.30
N GLU A 20 -17.44 -12.60 -7.12
CA GLU A 20 -18.16 -12.80 -5.86
C GLU A 20 -18.40 -11.45 -5.19
N VAL A 21 -19.55 -11.30 -4.54
CA VAL A 21 -19.88 -10.09 -3.78
C VAL A 21 -20.07 -10.47 -2.32
N GLU A 22 -19.29 -9.82 -1.47
CA GLU A 22 -19.29 -10.06 -0.02
C GLU A 22 -19.64 -8.77 0.74
N THR A 23 -20.30 -8.91 1.88
CA THR A 23 -20.53 -7.79 2.81
C THR A 23 -19.43 -7.74 3.87
N THR A 24 -19.35 -6.66 4.64
CA THR A 24 -18.31 -6.47 5.68
C THR A 24 -18.20 -7.60 6.69
N ASP A 25 -19.32 -8.25 7.01
CA ASP A 25 -19.33 -9.32 8.00
C ASP A 25 -18.65 -10.59 7.52
N SER A 26 -18.45 -10.71 6.20
CA SER A 26 -17.81 -11.87 5.57
C SER A 26 -16.33 -11.64 5.22
N LEU A 27 -15.85 -10.39 5.24
CA LEU A 27 -14.46 -10.11 4.91
C LEU A 27 -13.55 -10.32 6.11
N THR A 28 -12.68 -11.31 6.05
CA THR A 28 -11.73 -11.62 7.12
C THR A 28 -10.77 -10.47 7.38
N ALA A 29 -10.46 -10.23 8.64
CA ALA A 29 -9.38 -9.35 9.05
C ALA A 29 -8.07 -9.77 8.37
N VAL A 30 -7.20 -8.80 8.08
CA VAL A 30 -5.97 -9.06 7.32
C VAL A 30 -4.85 -8.14 7.74
N ALA A 31 -3.63 -8.65 7.81
CA ALA A 31 -2.40 -7.86 7.92
C ALA A 31 -1.38 -8.31 6.87
N GLY A 32 -0.39 -7.46 6.61
CA GLY A 32 0.62 -7.75 5.60
C GLY A 32 0.11 -7.77 4.16
N HIS A 33 -1.12 -7.30 3.94
CA HIS A 33 -1.72 -7.09 2.63
C HIS A 33 -1.24 -5.77 2.01
N ILE A 34 -1.53 -5.58 0.75
CA ILE A 34 -1.39 -4.29 0.07
C ILE A 34 -2.76 -3.68 -0.19
N CYS A 35 -2.82 -2.35 -0.22
CA CYS A 35 -3.97 -1.60 -0.72
C CYS A 35 -3.50 -0.47 -1.64
N VAL A 36 -4.25 -0.26 -2.71
CA VAL A 36 -4.03 0.84 -3.66
C VAL A 36 -5.36 1.50 -4.03
N SER A 37 -5.30 2.77 -4.43
CA SER A 37 -6.44 3.47 -5.02
C SER A 37 -6.40 3.33 -6.54
N TYR A 38 -7.54 2.97 -7.11
CA TYR A 38 -7.68 2.93 -8.56
C TYR A 38 -9.13 3.24 -8.96
N ARG A 39 -9.33 4.29 -9.76
CA ARG A 39 -10.64 4.72 -10.29
C ARG A 39 -11.76 4.76 -9.24
N GLY A 40 -11.49 5.38 -8.08
CA GLY A 40 -12.45 5.50 -6.98
C GLY A 40 -12.73 4.22 -6.22
N CYS A 41 -11.89 3.20 -6.37
CA CYS A 41 -11.96 1.96 -5.62
C CYS A 41 -10.70 1.77 -4.77
N LEU A 42 -10.87 1.17 -3.60
CA LEU A 42 -9.80 0.55 -2.84
C LEU A 42 -9.61 -0.87 -3.35
N ILE A 43 -8.41 -1.21 -3.80
CA ILE A 43 -8.05 -2.56 -4.23
C ILE A 43 -7.08 -3.15 -3.23
N CYS A 44 -7.41 -4.34 -2.71
CA CYS A 44 -6.58 -5.07 -1.75
C CYS A 44 -6.14 -6.41 -2.34
N TRP A 45 -4.93 -6.86 -1.97
CA TRP A 45 -4.38 -8.13 -2.38
C TRP A 45 -3.47 -8.73 -1.31
N GLY A 46 -3.47 -10.06 -1.20
CA GLY A 46 -2.59 -10.81 -0.31
C GLY A 46 -2.85 -10.59 1.17
N GLY A 47 -1.84 -10.90 1.99
CA GLY A 47 -1.93 -10.81 3.43
C GLY A 47 -2.44 -12.09 4.10
N TYR A 48 -2.52 -12.07 5.43
CA TYR A 48 -2.91 -13.20 6.26
C TYR A 48 -3.70 -12.75 7.49
N CYS A 49 -4.39 -13.68 8.11
CA CYS A 49 -5.01 -13.54 9.43
C CYS A 49 -4.76 -14.79 10.28
N PHE A 50 -5.13 -14.75 11.55
CA PHE A 50 -5.27 -15.95 12.37
C PHE A 50 -6.75 -16.27 12.54
N ASP A 51 -7.09 -17.53 12.35
CA ASP A 51 -8.39 -18.09 12.65
C ASP A 51 -8.17 -19.36 13.47
N GLU A 52 -8.87 -19.47 14.61
CA GLU A 52 -8.78 -20.62 15.51
C GLU A 52 -7.34 -21.13 15.79
N ARG A 53 -6.36 -20.19 15.88
CA ARG A 53 -4.91 -20.43 16.07
C ARG A 53 -4.14 -20.91 14.84
N GLU A 54 -4.77 -20.98 13.68
CA GLU A 54 -4.09 -21.25 12.42
C GLU A 54 -3.86 -19.96 11.62
N ILE A 55 -2.76 -19.94 10.86
CA ILE A 55 -2.45 -18.85 9.94
C ILE A 55 -3.20 -19.11 8.65
N ASN A 56 -4.14 -18.23 8.32
CA ASN A 56 -4.88 -18.26 7.08
C ASN A 56 -4.40 -17.16 6.17
N TYR A 57 -3.86 -17.52 5.03
CA TYR A 57 -3.47 -16.59 3.99
C TYR A 57 -4.61 -16.35 3.01
N ARG A 58 -4.74 -15.12 2.53
CA ARG A 58 -5.59 -14.82 1.38
C ARG A 58 -5.00 -15.42 0.12
N GLU A 59 -5.86 -15.97 -0.72
CA GLU A 59 -5.46 -16.46 -2.03
C GLU A 59 -4.96 -15.31 -2.90
N THR A 60 -3.80 -15.48 -3.50
CA THR A 60 -3.09 -14.44 -4.25
C THR A 60 -3.52 -14.33 -5.72
N ASN A 61 -4.45 -15.16 -6.15
CA ASN A 61 -5.15 -15.03 -7.43
C ASN A 61 -6.49 -14.27 -7.32
N TRP A 62 -6.78 -13.65 -6.17
CA TRP A 62 -7.98 -12.84 -5.98
C TRP A 62 -7.64 -11.37 -5.69
N LEU A 63 -8.43 -10.47 -6.28
CA LEU A 63 -8.49 -9.05 -5.91
C LEU A 63 -9.75 -8.79 -5.08
N TYR A 64 -9.59 -8.03 -4.01
CA TYR A 64 -10.67 -7.54 -3.16
C TYR A 64 -10.86 -6.06 -3.42
N ILE A 65 -12.00 -5.68 -3.94
CA ILE A 65 -12.29 -4.33 -4.43
C ILE A 65 -13.42 -3.73 -3.60
N LEU A 66 -13.18 -2.55 -3.03
CA LEU A 66 -14.19 -1.77 -2.36
C LEU A 66 -14.37 -0.45 -3.10
N PRO A 67 -15.47 -0.25 -3.84
CA PRO A 67 -15.80 1.04 -4.41
C PRO A 67 -16.07 2.06 -3.30
N TYR A 68 -15.39 3.23 -3.35
CA TYR A 68 -15.53 4.26 -2.30
C TYR A 68 -16.98 4.72 -2.12
N ILE A 69 -17.75 4.76 -3.21
CA ILE A 69 -19.16 5.10 -3.19
C ILE A 69 -20.01 4.11 -2.38
N LEU A 70 -19.52 2.87 -2.18
CA LEU A 70 -20.19 1.83 -1.40
C LEU A 70 -19.64 1.73 0.03
N CYS A 71 -18.76 2.64 0.44
CA CYS A 71 -18.31 2.77 1.82
C CYS A 71 -19.41 3.44 2.66
N GLY A 72 -20.18 2.66 3.39
CA GLY A 72 -21.23 3.14 4.30
C GLY A 72 -20.81 3.04 5.76
N GLU A 73 -21.56 3.72 6.64
CA GLU A 73 -21.33 3.62 8.09
C GLU A 73 -21.66 2.23 8.65
N LYS A 74 -22.58 1.50 8.00
CA LYS A 74 -23.10 0.22 8.50
C LYS A 74 -22.63 -0.99 7.69
N ASN A 75 -22.46 -0.84 6.37
CA ASN A 75 -22.12 -1.95 5.49
C ASN A 75 -21.16 -1.50 4.40
N ASN A 76 -19.99 -2.12 4.31
CA ASN A 76 -19.10 -1.98 3.18
C ASN A 76 -19.29 -3.18 2.25
N ILE A 77 -19.42 -2.93 0.96
CA ILE A 77 -19.67 -3.98 -0.01
C ILE A 77 -18.40 -4.22 -0.79
N TRP A 78 -17.81 -5.37 -0.55
CA TRP A 78 -16.62 -5.82 -1.23
C TRP A 78 -16.96 -6.66 -2.44
N ILE A 79 -16.20 -6.45 -3.49
CA ILE A 79 -16.27 -7.23 -4.73
C ILE A 79 -14.97 -8.03 -4.81
N LYS A 80 -15.10 -9.33 -4.98
CA LYS A 80 -13.98 -10.26 -5.10
C LYS A 80 -13.88 -10.72 -6.55
N ILE A 81 -12.73 -10.55 -7.16
CA ILE A 81 -12.48 -10.88 -8.58
C ILE A 81 -11.33 -11.85 -8.65
N GLN A 82 -11.56 -13.02 -9.24
CA GLN A 82 -10.52 -13.99 -9.51
C GLN A 82 -9.68 -13.54 -10.72
N CYS A 83 -8.36 -13.44 -10.51
CA CYS A 83 -7.42 -13.15 -11.58
C CYS A 83 -7.19 -14.38 -12.45
N GLU A 84 -7.12 -14.17 -13.75
CA GLU A 84 -6.70 -15.20 -14.69
C GLU A 84 -5.17 -15.31 -14.70
N THR A 85 -4.67 -16.50 -14.43
CA THR A 85 -3.23 -16.75 -14.43
C THR A 85 -2.91 -18.23 -14.66
N ASN A 86 -1.79 -18.47 -15.34
CA ASN A 86 -1.20 -19.82 -15.47
C ASN A 86 -0.14 -20.08 -14.39
N LEU A 87 0.06 -19.14 -13.43
CA LEU A 87 1.05 -19.26 -12.39
C LEU A 87 0.51 -20.09 -11.22
N GLN A 88 1.35 -20.93 -10.69
CA GLN A 88 1.13 -21.52 -9.37
C GLN A 88 1.58 -20.48 -8.31
N LEU A 89 0.63 -19.66 -7.86
CA LEU A 89 0.88 -18.62 -6.88
C LEU A 89 0.93 -19.24 -5.48
N ARG A 90 1.86 -18.69 -4.66
CA ARG A 90 1.93 -19.01 -3.23
C ARG A 90 1.34 -17.87 -2.42
N PRO A 91 0.76 -18.14 -1.24
CA PRO A 91 0.34 -17.12 -0.31
C PRO A 91 1.47 -16.12 -0.02
N ASN A 92 1.14 -14.83 0.00
CA ASN A 92 2.13 -13.75 0.11
C ASN A 92 1.69 -12.68 1.12
N SER A 93 2.65 -12.21 1.92
CA SER A 93 2.46 -11.08 2.84
C SER A 93 3.69 -10.17 2.82
N GLY A 94 3.49 -8.90 3.16
CA GLY A 94 4.59 -7.92 3.24
C GLY A 94 5.16 -7.49 1.89
N ALA A 95 4.45 -7.78 0.78
CA ALA A 95 4.74 -7.22 -0.53
C ALA A 95 4.49 -5.71 -0.56
N THR A 96 5.01 -5.03 -1.57
CA THR A 96 4.65 -3.64 -1.88
C THR A 96 3.99 -3.55 -3.24
N ALA A 97 3.21 -2.49 -3.46
CA ALA A 97 2.53 -2.32 -4.73
C ALA A 97 2.37 -0.86 -5.13
N GLY A 98 2.17 -0.67 -6.43
CA GLY A 98 1.78 0.59 -7.04
C GLY A 98 0.99 0.36 -8.31
N VAL A 99 0.11 1.30 -8.64
CA VAL A 99 -0.65 1.27 -9.89
C VAL A 99 -0.04 2.27 -10.86
N HIS A 100 0.31 1.77 -12.05
CA HIS A 100 0.69 2.63 -13.17
C HIS A 100 -0.29 2.39 -14.31
N LYS A 101 -0.99 3.46 -14.71
CA LYS A 101 -2.12 3.37 -15.67
C LYS A 101 -3.16 2.37 -15.17
N ASP A 102 -3.35 1.28 -15.87
CA ASP A 102 -4.34 0.24 -15.53
C ASP A 102 -3.67 -1.05 -15.01
N ILE A 103 -2.39 -1.01 -14.67
CA ILE A 103 -1.64 -2.17 -14.20
C ILE A 103 -1.26 -2.00 -12.74
N LEU A 104 -1.63 -2.97 -11.91
CA LEU A 104 -1.17 -3.11 -10.54
C LEU A 104 0.13 -3.93 -10.54
N TYR A 105 1.21 -3.31 -10.12
CA TYR A 105 2.51 -3.96 -9.94
C TYR A 105 2.71 -4.32 -8.48
N ILE A 106 3.13 -5.55 -8.21
CA ILE A 106 3.33 -6.10 -6.87
C ILE A 106 4.74 -6.67 -6.80
N PHE A 107 5.55 -6.20 -5.88
CA PHE A 107 6.93 -6.61 -5.74
C PHE A 107 7.22 -7.26 -4.39
N GLY A 108 7.99 -8.34 -4.42
CA GLY A 108 8.58 -8.95 -3.25
C GLY A 108 7.55 -9.60 -2.33
N GLY A 109 7.83 -9.53 -1.05
CA GLY A 109 7.01 -10.14 0.00
C GLY A 109 7.60 -11.43 0.53
N CYS A 110 6.90 -12.00 1.48
CA CYS A 110 7.21 -13.25 2.15
C CYS A 110 6.18 -14.30 1.75
N LEU A 111 6.63 -15.32 1.04
CA LEU A 111 5.82 -16.43 0.57
C LEU A 111 5.73 -17.50 1.65
N PHE A 112 4.54 -18.05 1.85
CA PHE A 112 4.34 -19.20 2.70
C PHE A 112 4.35 -20.50 1.85
N ASP A 113 5.20 -21.41 2.24
CA ASP A 113 5.26 -22.77 1.69
C ASP A 113 4.43 -23.69 2.59
N GLU A 114 3.24 -24.07 2.12
CA GLU A 114 2.30 -24.88 2.89
C GLU A 114 2.83 -26.28 3.15
N ILE A 115 3.58 -26.85 2.20
CA ILE A 115 4.12 -28.22 2.30
C ILE A 115 5.20 -28.29 3.38
N HIS A 116 6.16 -27.36 3.34
CA HIS A 116 7.29 -27.35 4.27
C HIS A 116 7.07 -26.43 5.48
N ARG A 117 5.91 -25.74 5.57
CA ARG A 117 5.54 -24.76 6.61
C ARG A 117 6.63 -23.73 6.90
N ARG A 118 7.24 -23.21 5.86
CA ARG A 118 8.32 -22.24 5.96
C ARG A 118 8.01 -20.95 5.18
N LEU A 119 8.62 -19.86 5.67
CA LEU A 119 8.56 -18.55 5.01
C LEU A 119 9.79 -18.34 4.14
N THR A 120 9.60 -17.78 2.96
CA THR A 120 10.67 -17.49 2.01
C THR A 120 10.41 -16.13 1.32
N ASN A 121 11.37 -15.23 1.35
CA ASN A 121 11.24 -13.97 0.61
C ASN A 121 11.32 -14.22 -0.90
N THR A 122 10.68 -13.34 -1.68
CA THR A 122 10.74 -13.35 -3.14
C THR A 122 11.23 -12.01 -3.69
N SER A 123 11.79 -12.04 -4.89
CA SER A 123 12.14 -10.86 -5.71
C SER A 123 11.24 -10.73 -6.94
N THR A 124 10.16 -11.49 -7.00
CA THR A 124 9.24 -11.48 -8.12
C THR A 124 8.50 -10.15 -8.21
N LEU A 125 8.39 -9.60 -9.41
CA LEU A 125 7.48 -8.52 -9.77
C LEU A 125 6.29 -9.12 -10.52
N LEU A 126 5.10 -9.03 -9.94
CA LEU A 126 3.84 -9.42 -10.57
C LEU A 126 3.16 -8.20 -11.17
N ALA A 127 2.43 -8.40 -12.26
CA ALA A 127 1.59 -7.40 -12.88
C ALA A 127 0.18 -7.93 -13.06
N ILE A 128 -0.82 -7.19 -12.62
CA ILE A 128 -2.23 -7.50 -12.80
C ILE A 128 -2.85 -6.39 -13.64
N ASP A 129 -3.32 -6.71 -14.84
CA ASP A 129 -4.11 -5.78 -15.63
C ASP A 129 -5.49 -5.63 -14.98
N LEU A 130 -5.75 -4.47 -14.40
CA LEU A 130 -6.98 -4.18 -13.66
C LEU A 130 -8.23 -4.08 -14.56
N ARG A 131 -8.06 -4.02 -15.88
CA ARG A 131 -9.16 -4.02 -16.85
C ARG A 131 -9.60 -5.43 -17.23
N THR A 132 -8.65 -6.35 -17.29
CA THR A 132 -8.88 -7.73 -17.76
C THR A 132 -8.83 -8.76 -16.65
N GLY A 133 -8.19 -8.46 -15.52
CA GLY A 133 -7.94 -9.40 -14.43
C GLY A 133 -6.79 -10.38 -14.72
N VAL A 134 -6.04 -10.18 -15.81
CA VAL A 134 -4.90 -11.07 -16.15
C VAL A 134 -3.71 -10.77 -15.22
N LEU A 135 -3.24 -11.81 -14.54
CA LEU A 135 -2.07 -11.77 -13.67
C LEU A 135 -0.90 -12.49 -14.36
N SER A 136 0.21 -11.79 -14.51
CA SER A 136 1.44 -12.33 -15.08
C SER A 136 2.67 -11.89 -14.29
N PRO A 137 3.77 -12.68 -14.27
CA PRO A 137 5.03 -12.17 -13.79
C PRO A 137 5.57 -11.18 -14.82
N LYS A 138 6.14 -10.09 -14.36
CA LYS A 138 7.06 -9.33 -15.18
C LYS A 138 8.38 -10.09 -15.15
N SER A 139 8.68 -10.70 -16.29
CA SER A 139 9.81 -11.60 -16.42
C SER A 139 11.12 -10.89 -16.06
N VAL A 140 11.98 -11.65 -15.43
CA VAL A 140 13.38 -11.29 -15.29
C VAL A 140 13.96 -11.11 -16.68
N PRO A 141 14.59 -9.98 -16.99
CA PRO A 141 15.32 -9.86 -18.24
C PRO A 141 16.29 -11.02 -18.36
N GLN A 142 16.34 -11.67 -19.50
CA GLN A 142 17.22 -12.85 -19.72
C GLN A 142 18.70 -12.57 -19.41
N ASN A 143 19.10 -11.30 -19.30
CA ASN A 143 20.49 -10.85 -19.09
C ASN A 143 20.63 -9.78 -17.98
N GLY A 144 19.64 -9.56 -17.11
CA GLY A 144 19.66 -8.49 -16.09
C GLY A 144 19.76 -9.01 -14.67
N LYS A 145 20.44 -8.24 -13.81
CA LYS A 145 20.38 -8.47 -12.36
C LYS A 145 19.02 -8.06 -11.81
N MET A 146 18.60 -8.70 -10.73
CA MET A 146 17.37 -8.41 -10.02
C MET A 146 17.67 -8.02 -8.56
N PRO A 147 16.72 -7.41 -7.86
CA PRO A 147 16.81 -7.21 -6.42
C PRO A 147 16.98 -8.53 -5.67
N THR A 148 17.66 -8.52 -4.53
CA THR A 148 17.63 -9.68 -3.62
C THR A 148 16.21 -9.89 -3.10
N PRO A 149 15.79 -11.15 -2.84
CA PRO A 149 14.49 -11.45 -2.26
C PRO A 149 14.25 -10.72 -0.94
N ARG A 150 13.14 -9.98 -0.82
CA ARG A 150 12.85 -9.14 0.35
C ARG A 150 11.37 -8.82 0.51
N ASP A 151 10.99 -8.46 1.72
CA ASP A 151 9.67 -7.95 2.07
C ASP A 151 9.75 -6.59 2.76
N LYS A 152 8.59 -5.99 3.04
CA LYS A 152 8.44 -4.75 3.83
C LYS A 152 9.28 -3.59 3.29
N THR A 153 9.38 -3.50 1.98
CA THR A 153 10.05 -2.39 1.28
C THR A 153 9.15 -1.16 1.23
N SER A 154 9.75 0.02 1.15
CA SER A 154 9.05 1.24 0.74
C SER A 154 9.02 1.31 -0.79
N SER A 155 7.91 1.74 -1.40
CA SER A 155 7.82 1.85 -2.85
C SER A 155 7.00 3.06 -3.30
N TRP A 156 7.33 3.56 -4.50
CA TRP A 156 6.61 4.64 -5.18
C TRP A 156 6.83 4.57 -6.68
N ILE A 157 5.96 5.25 -7.43
CA ILE A 157 6.10 5.40 -8.88
C ILE A 157 6.53 6.84 -9.17
N ALA A 158 7.46 7.02 -10.09
CA ALA A 158 7.93 8.34 -10.50
C ALA A 158 8.13 8.40 -12.02
N ASP A 159 8.06 9.63 -12.57
CA ASP A 159 8.25 9.95 -13.98
C ASP A 159 7.35 9.14 -14.94
N ASP A 160 6.23 8.64 -14.45
CA ASP A 160 5.28 7.81 -15.20
C ASP A 160 5.92 6.58 -15.90
N LYS A 161 7.05 6.10 -15.37
CA LYS A 161 7.82 4.99 -15.98
C LYS A 161 8.70 4.19 -15.02
N PHE A 162 8.93 4.65 -13.79
CA PHE A 162 9.82 3.98 -12.85
C PHE A 162 9.07 3.55 -11.59
N ILE A 163 9.17 2.29 -11.22
CA ILE A 163 8.71 1.77 -9.94
C ILE A 163 9.90 1.63 -9.02
N PHE A 164 10.03 2.54 -8.08
CA PHE A 164 11.12 2.54 -7.11
C PHE A 164 10.81 1.65 -5.90
N HIS A 165 11.85 1.03 -5.39
CA HIS A 165 11.84 0.31 -4.12
C HIS A 165 13.07 0.71 -3.32
N PHE A 166 12.86 0.95 -2.04
CA PHE A 166 13.91 1.30 -1.09
C PHE A 166 13.78 0.44 0.16
N CYS A 167 14.93 0.04 0.73
CA CYS A 167 15.02 -0.75 1.95
C CYS A 167 14.38 -2.15 1.86
N GLY A 168 14.08 -2.75 3.00
CA GLY A 168 13.44 -4.06 3.13
C GLY A 168 14.25 -5.04 3.96
N TYR A 169 13.66 -6.19 4.21
CA TYR A 169 14.22 -7.30 4.98
C TYR A 169 14.13 -8.59 4.19
N GLY A 170 15.18 -9.37 4.18
CA GLY A 170 15.22 -10.58 3.39
C GLY A 170 16.39 -11.48 3.71
N MET A 171 16.63 -12.45 2.85
CA MET A 171 17.72 -13.39 2.99
C MET A 171 19.07 -12.68 2.88
N SER A 172 19.99 -12.96 3.80
CA SER A 172 21.34 -12.44 3.71
C SER A 172 22.12 -13.11 2.56
N TRP A 173 23.11 -12.38 2.10
CA TRP A 173 23.90 -12.74 0.94
C TRP A 173 24.51 -14.15 0.96
N TYR A 174 25.07 -14.57 2.10
CA TYR A 174 25.72 -15.87 2.21
C TYR A 174 24.71 -17.05 2.13
N ARG A 175 23.44 -16.82 2.38
CA ARG A 175 22.38 -17.83 2.17
C ARG A 175 21.89 -17.92 0.74
N LEU A 176 22.08 -16.86 -0.06
CA LEU A 176 21.71 -16.87 -1.48
C LEU A 176 22.63 -17.76 -2.32
N GLY A 177 23.80 -18.15 -1.77
CA GLY A 177 24.72 -19.12 -2.37
C GLY A 177 25.78 -18.50 -3.29
N HIS A 178 26.84 -19.28 -3.56
CA HIS A 178 27.91 -18.89 -4.47
C HIS A 178 27.37 -18.72 -5.89
N GLY A 179 27.70 -17.60 -6.55
CA GLY A 179 27.21 -17.27 -7.90
C GLY A 179 25.99 -16.36 -7.95
N SER A 180 25.35 -16.08 -6.81
CA SER A 180 24.21 -15.15 -6.73
C SER A 180 24.56 -13.71 -7.15
N ASN A 181 25.83 -13.30 -7.13
CA ASN A 181 26.32 -12.00 -7.66
C ASN A 181 26.02 -11.79 -9.14
N GLN A 182 25.85 -12.86 -9.89
CA GLN A 182 25.48 -12.77 -11.31
C GLN A 182 23.98 -12.52 -11.48
N GLN A 183 23.18 -12.96 -10.50
CA GLN A 183 21.73 -12.89 -10.57
C GLN A 183 21.15 -11.68 -9.83
N TYR A 184 21.79 -11.21 -8.76
CA TYR A 184 21.27 -10.15 -7.89
C TYR A 184 22.16 -8.93 -7.85
N PHE A 185 21.56 -7.74 -7.68
CA PHE A 185 22.28 -6.55 -7.24
C PHE A 185 22.71 -6.73 -5.79
N PHE A 186 24.00 -6.74 -5.55
CA PHE A 186 24.53 -6.82 -4.21
C PHE A 186 25.78 -5.96 -4.06
N GLN A 187 25.69 -4.99 -3.17
CA GLN A 187 26.80 -4.16 -2.72
C GLN A 187 26.80 -4.17 -1.19
N PRO A 188 27.84 -4.72 -0.52
CA PRO A 188 27.85 -4.93 0.94
C PRO A 188 27.48 -3.70 1.75
N GLN A 189 27.88 -2.50 1.30
CA GLN A 189 27.59 -1.25 2.01
C GLN A 189 26.09 -0.89 2.12
N TYR A 190 25.22 -1.59 1.40
CA TYR A 190 23.77 -1.40 1.48
C TYR A 190 23.06 -2.40 2.38
N PHE A 191 23.76 -3.42 2.85
CA PHE A 191 23.18 -4.51 3.61
C PHE A 191 23.74 -4.57 5.03
N CYS A 192 22.89 -4.91 5.98
CA CYS A 192 23.23 -5.14 7.37
C CYS A 192 22.65 -6.49 7.78
N ASP A 193 23.52 -7.48 7.89
CA ASP A 193 23.15 -8.84 8.29
C ASP A 193 22.72 -8.89 9.75
N ASP A 194 21.80 -9.79 10.04
CA ASP A 194 21.51 -10.23 11.40
C ASP A 194 22.13 -11.61 11.66
N ASP A 195 22.14 -12.03 12.92
CA ASP A 195 22.71 -13.31 13.33
C ASP A 195 21.86 -14.52 12.88
N MET A 196 20.69 -14.26 12.29
CA MET A 196 19.71 -15.28 11.87
C MET A 196 19.85 -15.67 10.39
N GLY A 197 20.75 -15.03 9.68
CA GLY A 197 20.94 -15.27 8.22
C GLY A 197 19.96 -14.53 7.35
N THR A 198 19.49 -13.43 7.86
CA THR A 198 18.68 -12.44 7.17
C THR A 198 19.36 -11.06 7.26
N CYS A 199 18.88 -10.09 6.51
CA CYS A 199 19.48 -8.76 6.48
C CYS A 199 18.45 -7.66 6.24
N TRP A 200 18.71 -6.49 6.80
CA TRP A 200 18.11 -5.24 6.40
C TRP A 200 18.95 -4.61 5.30
N ASN A 201 18.32 -3.80 4.46
CA ASN A 201 19.06 -3.05 3.46
C ASN A 201 18.57 -1.59 3.37
N ASN A 202 19.39 -0.74 2.70
CA ASN A 202 19.04 0.62 2.29
C ASN A 202 19.40 0.85 0.82
N GLN A 203 19.30 -0.21 0.03
CA GLN A 203 19.47 -0.19 -1.40
C GLN A 203 18.31 0.54 -2.07
N LEU A 204 18.60 1.40 -3.03
CA LEU A 204 17.60 2.04 -3.90
C LEU A 204 17.66 1.37 -5.27
N ILE A 205 16.56 0.80 -5.67
CA ILE A 205 16.39 0.12 -6.96
C ILE A 205 15.11 0.59 -7.63
N TYR A 206 15.05 0.49 -8.93
CA TYR A 206 13.78 0.69 -9.64
C TYR A 206 13.63 -0.29 -10.81
N TYR A 207 12.38 -0.55 -11.15
CA TYR A 207 12.01 -1.24 -12.38
C TYR A 207 11.65 -0.19 -13.43
N ASP A 208 12.35 -0.23 -14.58
CA ASP A 208 12.05 0.62 -15.74
C ASP A 208 10.95 -0.05 -16.56
N LEU A 209 9.77 0.57 -16.59
CA LEU A 209 8.58 0.04 -17.27
C LEU A 209 8.71 0.03 -18.80
N ILE A 210 9.61 0.85 -19.34
CA ILE A 210 9.83 0.95 -20.80
C ILE A 210 10.88 -0.07 -21.23
N LYS A 211 11.98 -0.16 -20.48
CA LYS A 211 13.09 -1.08 -20.79
C LYS A 211 12.85 -2.48 -20.22
N GLU A 212 11.83 -2.64 -19.38
CA GLU A 212 11.49 -3.87 -18.68
C GLU A 212 12.67 -4.49 -17.93
N CYS A 213 13.46 -3.66 -17.25
CA CYS A 213 14.65 -4.11 -16.52
C CYS A 213 14.76 -3.43 -15.15
N TRP A 214 15.46 -4.13 -14.24
CA TRP A 214 15.83 -3.58 -12.94
C TRP A 214 17.11 -2.76 -13.03
N VAL A 215 17.16 -1.69 -12.26
CA VAL A 215 18.32 -0.80 -12.16
C VAL A 215 18.59 -0.51 -10.69
N GLU A 216 19.84 -0.67 -10.26
CA GLU A 216 20.32 -0.18 -8.97
C GLU A 216 20.75 1.27 -9.10
N LYS A 217 20.30 2.12 -8.18
CA LYS A 217 20.61 3.55 -8.23
C LYS A 217 21.62 3.94 -7.15
N GLU A 218 22.67 4.62 -7.55
CA GLU A 218 23.58 5.27 -6.61
C GLU A 218 22.88 6.42 -5.89
N GLN A 219 23.21 6.57 -4.62
CA GLN A 219 22.58 7.49 -3.70
C GLN A 219 23.61 8.40 -3.07
N GLY A 220 23.38 9.71 -3.13
CA GLY A 220 24.19 10.73 -2.48
C GLY A 220 23.62 11.20 -1.14
N GLY A 221 24.35 12.06 -0.44
CA GLY A 221 23.93 12.71 0.80
C GLY A 221 23.89 11.80 2.03
N LYS A 222 23.15 12.23 3.05
CA LYS A 222 23.00 11.49 4.30
C LYS A 222 21.91 10.43 4.15
N ARG A 223 22.33 9.25 3.70
CA ARG A 223 21.41 8.14 3.41
C ARG A 223 20.83 7.54 4.70
N PRO A 224 19.53 7.16 4.71
CA PRO A 224 18.94 6.41 5.83
C PRO A 224 19.70 5.10 6.09
N SER A 225 19.76 4.67 7.35
CA SER A 225 20.28 3.35 7.71
C SER A 225 19.45 2.22 7.08
N ALA A 226 20.06 1.03 6.93
CA ALA A 226 19.35 -0.17 6.50
C ALA A 226 18.14 -0.44 7.41
N ARG A 227 16.97 -0.67 6.84
CA ARG A 227 15.71 -0.81 7.57
C ARG A 227 14.64 -1.57 6.80
N ALA A 228 13.55 -1.90 7.46
CA ALA A 228 12.35 -2.44 6.85
C ALA A 228 11.09 -1.85 7.49
N ALA A 229 9.96 -1.99 6.83
CA ALA A 229 8.66 -1.51 7.32
C ALA A 229 8.66 0.00 7.70
N ALA A 230 9.43 0.79 6.97
CA ALA A 230 9.34 2.25 7.00
C ALA A 230 8.14 2.70 6.16
N ALA A 231 7.51 3.78 6.58
CA ALA A 231 6.48 4.43 5.77
C ALA A 231 7.13 5.35 4.74
N SER A 232 6.55 5.43 3.55
CA SER A 232 7.03 6.32 2.49
C SER A 232 5.87 6.97 1.74
N VAL A 233 6.14 8.15 1.19
CA VAL A 233 5.22 8.87 0.32
C VAL A 233 5.99 9.71 -0.68
N HIS A 234 5.52 9.73 -1.93
CA HIS A 234 6.08 10.54 -3.01
C HIS A 234 5.24 11.80 -3.19
N ALA A 235 5.88 12.96 -3.03
CA ALA A 235 5.34 14.27 -3.34
C ALA A 235 5.74 14.64 -4.78
N GLU A 236 4.92 14.23 -5.73
CA GLU A 236 5.21 14.30 -7.17
C GLU A 236 5.47 15.74 -7.64
N GLU A 237 4.68 16.71 -7.16
CA GLU A 237 4.81 18.13 -7.55
C GLU A 237 6.20 18.73 -7.29
N ILE A 238 6.91 18.24 -6.26
CA ILE A 238 8.27 18.70 -5.92
C ILE A 238 9.33 17.64 -6.20
N ASN A 239 8.93 16.50 -6.79
CA ASN A 239 9.79 15.38 -7.13
C ASN A 239 10.65 14.89 -5.94
N GLN A 240 10.00 14.76 -4.77
CA GLN A 240 10.64 14.33 -3.53
C GLN A 240 9.91 13.17 -2.87
N VAL A 241 10.65 12.27 -2.24
CA VAL A 241 10.12 11.15 -1.47
C VAL A 241 10.47 11.32 -0.01
N PHE A 242 9.46 11.21 0.85
CA PHE A 242 9.62 11.23 2.30
C PHE A 242 9.61 9.81 2.84
N ILE A 243 10.55 9.50 3.72
CA ILE A 243 10.66 8.20 4.40
C ILE A 243 10.74 8.44 5.90
N PHE A 244 9.90 7.75 6.67
CA PHE A 244 9.85 7.89 8.11
C PHE A 244 9.88 6.54 8.82
N GLY A 245 10.68 6.46 9.87
CA GLY A 245 10.71 5.34 10.78
C GLY A 245 11.21 4.03 10.16
N GLY A 246 10.56 2.94 10.53
CA GLY A 246 10.96 1.57 10.17
C GLY A 246 11.66 0.84 11.31
N ARG A 247 12.05 -0.39 11.02
CA ARG A 247 12.78 -1.25 11.96
C ARG A 247 14.18 -1.52 11.46
N HIS A 248 15.14 -1.36 12.35
CA HIS A 248 16.51 -1.85 12.21
C HIS A 248 16.88 -2.62 13.47
N ASN A 249 17.17 -3.90 13.33
CA ASN A 249 17.43 -4.79 14.45
C ASN A 249 16.31 -4.76 15.51
N GLN A 250 16.59 -4.44 16.75
CA GLN A 250 15.64 -4.32 17.86
C GLN A 250 14.95 -2.95 17.91
N SER A 251 15.50 -1.96 17.21
CA SER A 251 15.06 -0.57 17.28
C SER A 251 13.96 -0.24 16.28
N ARG A 252 13.03 0.59 16.69
CA ARG A 252 12.09 1.30 15.83
C ARG A 252 12.55 2.74 15.69
N LEU A 253 12.74 3.16 14.46
CA LEU A 253 13.34 4.43 14.13
C LEU A 253 12.28 5.53 14.11
N ASN A 254 12.70 6.77 14.38
CA ASN A 254 11.83 7.96 14.30
C ASN A 254 12.42 9.06 13.41
N ASP A 255 13.45 8.74 12.66
CA ASP A 255 14.10 9.65 11.74
C ASP A 255 13.28 9.87 10.47
N LEU A 256 13.32 11.11 9.98
CA LEU A 256 12.64 11.54 8.77
C LEU A 256 13.67 11.93 7.71
N TYR A 257 13.55 11.33 6.55
CA TYR A 257 14.41 11.62 5.39
C TYR A 257 13.60 12.07 4.19
N CYS A 258 14.25 12.89 3.38
CA CYS A 258 13.77 13.31 2.08
C CYS A 258 14.79 12.89 1.00
N LEU A 259 14.31 12.23 -0.05
CA LEU A 259 15.06 11.92 -1.26
C LEU A 259 14.62 12.86 -2.38
N ASP A 260 15.55 13.63 -2.93
CA ASP A 260 15.33 14.36 -4.18
C ASP A 260 15.53 13.40 -5.36
N LEU A 261 14.48 13.15 -6.14
CA LEU A 261 14.53 12.22 -7.27
C LEU A 261 15.27 12.77 -8.49
N GLY A 262 15.50 14.08 -8.56
CA GLY A 262 16.28 14.68 -9.64
C GLY A 262 17.79 14.45 -9.49
N SER A 263 18.29 14.48 -8.25
CA SER A 263 19.71 14.32 -7.92
C SER A 263 20.04 12.99 -7.24
N PHE A 264 19.05 12.28 -6.72
CA PHE A 264 19.18 11.09 -5.85
C PHE A 264 20.00 11.33 -4.59
N VAL A 265 19.84 12.54 -4.03
CA VAL A 265 20.49 12.96 -2.79
C VAL A 265 19.51 12.90 -1.63
N TRP A 266 19.93 12.23 -0.56
CA TRP A 266 19.20 12.14 0.69
C TRP A 266 19.52 13.31 1.62
N THR A 267 18.49 13.84 2.26
CA THR A 267 18.59 14.83 3.33
C THR A 267 17.82 14.32 4.54
N GLN A 268 18.44 14.31 5.71
CA GLN A 268 17.75 14.07 6.96
C GLN A 268 17.10 15.38 7.41
N LEU A 269 15.77 15.37 7.65
CA LEU A 269 15.01 16.59 7.95
C LEU A 269 14.86 16.85 9.45
N ASP A 270 15.02 15.85 10.27
CA ASP A 270 14.81 15.87 11.72
C ASP A 270 16.12 15.76 12.52
N GLU A 271 17.22 16.30 12.00
CA GLU A 271 18.43 16.38 12.79
C GLU A 271 18.17 17.22 14.05
N THR A 272 17.82 16.52 15.12
CA THR A 272 17.70 17.13 16.43
C THR A 272 19.08 17.49 16.95
N VAL A 273 19.35 18.77 17.09
CA VAL A 273 20.38 19.25 17.97
C VAL A 273 19.79 19.15 19.39
N ASP A 274 20.42 18.27 20.19
CA ASP A 274 20.24 18.17 21.62
C ASP A 274 18.81 17.98 22.18
N GLY A 275 18.42 16.73 22.36
CA GLY A 275 17.62 16.28 23.50
C GLY A 275 16.12 16.62 23.56
N LEU A 276 15.55 17.36 22.60
CA LEU A 276 14.13 17.75 22.64
C LEU A 276 13.26 16.80 21.83
N SER A 277 13.09 15.57 22.33
CA SER A 277 12.30 14.52 21.67
C SER A 277 10.78 14.65 21.84
N GLU A 278 10.29 15.63 22.61
CA GLU A 278 8.86 15.74 22.93
C GLU A 278 7.96 16.15 21.77
N TRP A 279 8.54 16.69 20.69
CA TRP A 279 7.82 17.21 19.53
C TRP A 279 7.88 16.32 18.29
N LEU A 280 8.44 15.13 18.43
CA LEU A 280 8.57 14.17 17.33
C LEU A 280 7.73 12.92 17.61
N PRO A 281 7.20 12.28 16.55
CA PRO A 281 6.59 10.96 16.71
C PRO A 281 7.60 9.97 17.28
N ILE A 282 7.20 9.16 18.25
CA ILE A 282 8.06 8.10 18.77
C ILE A 282 8.43 7.10 17.68
N GLY A 283 9.59 6.45 17.80
CA GLY A 283 10.10 5.49 16.83
C GLY A 283 9.12 4.36 16.57
N ARG A 284 8.83 4.11 15.31
CA ARG A 284 7.79 3.18 14.86
C ARG A 284 8.08 2.48 13.55
N SER A 285 7.52 1.29 13.38
CA SER A 285 7.44 0.58 12.11
C SER A 285 5.99 0.16 11.84
N TRP A 286 5.68 -0.22 10.58
CA TRP A 286 4.33 -0.61 10.18
C TRP A 286 3.27 0.48 10.41
N CYS A 287 3.67 1.74 10.47
CA CYS A 287 2.78 2.89 10.36
C CYS A 287 2.47 3.18 8.88
N SER A 288 1.48 3.99 8.64
CA SER A 288 1.18 4.50 7.29
C SER A 288 1.51 5.98 7.19
N MET A 289 1.89 6.41 6.00
CA MET A 289 1.96 7.81 5.60
C MET A 289 1.06 8.06 4.39
N THR A 290 0.31 9.15 4.42
CA THR A 290 -0.60 9.53 3.34
C THR A 290 -0.43 11.01 3.03
N LEU A 291 -0.12 11.34 1.77
CA LEU A 291 0.03 12.71 1.30
C LEU A 291 -1.33 13.33 0.98
N LEU A 292 -1.57 14.49 1.55
CA LEU A 292 -2.68 15.39 1.25
C LEU A 292 -2.17 16.48 0.29
N ASN A 293 -2.28 16.22 -1.03
CA ASN A 293 -1.66 17.07 -2.06
C ASN A 293 -2.08 18.54 -1.94
N ARG A 294 -3.39 18.82 -1.86
CA ARG A 294 -3.90 20.21 -1.77
C ARG A 294 -3.43 20.96 -0.53
N GLN A 295 -3.27 20.24 0.58
CA GLN A 295 -2.86 20.82 1.86
C GLN A 295 -1.34 20.85 2.01
N ARG A 296 -0.59 20.13 1.14
CA ARG A 296 0.86 19.92 1.24
C ARG A 296 1.27 19.41 2.62
N LYS A 297 0.54 18.40 3.08
CA LYS A 297 0.71 17.77 4.38
C LYS A 297 0.78 16.27 4.23
N ILE A 298 1.54 15.64 5.10
CA ILE A 298 1.60 14.18 5.19
C ILE A 298 1.04 13.76 6.53
N LEU A 299 0.05 12.87 6.53
CA LEU A 299 -0.48 12.27 7.75
C LEU A 299 0.23 10.95 8.02
N CYS A 300 0.73 10.78 9.25
CA CYS A 300 1.32 9.54 9.76
C CYS A 300 0.43 8.97 10.87
N TYR A 301 0.02 7.70 10.72
CA TYR A 301 -0.89 7.05 11.67
C TYR A 301 -0.36 5.71 12.15
N GLY A 302 -0.51 5.48 13.46
CA GLY A 302 -0.33 4.18 14.07
C GLY A 302 1.10 3.63 14.02
N GLY A 303 1.22 2.32 13.94
CA GLY A 303 2.48 1.59 13.92
C GLY A 303 2.79 0.89 15.24
N LEU A 304 3.96 0.25 15.31
CA LEU A 304 4.48 -0.45 16.47
C LEU A 304 5.74 0.25 16.98
N CYS A 305 5.78 0.59 18.27
CA CYS A 305 6.97 1.18 18.89
C CYS A 305 7.96 0.12 19.40
N SER A 306 9.17 0.54 19.82
CA SER A 306 10.21 -0.36 20.35
C SER A 306 9.82 -1.08 21.65
N ARG A 307 8.83 -0.57 22.38
CA ARG A 307 8.30 -1.22 23.58
C ARG A 307 7.26 -2.30 23.27
N GLY A 308 7.00 -2.60 21.99
CA GLY A 308 5.99 -3.57 21.57
C GLY A 308 4.55 -3.05 21.66
N GLN A 309 4.35 -1.76 21.86
CA GLN A 309 3.02 -1.15 21.93
C GLN A 309 2.57 -0.71 20.55
N SER A 310 1.34 -1.06 20.17
CA SER A 310 0.69 -0.52 19.00
C SER A 310 0.19 0.90 19.27
N LEU A 311 0.34 1.75 18.29
CA LEU A 311 0.09 3.18 18.39
C LEU A 311 -1.27 3.55 17.79
N CYS A 312 -1.90 4.57 18.37
CA CYS A 312 -3.18 5.11 17.90
C CYS A 312 -3.10 6.62 17.58
N ASP A 313 -1.91 7.20 17.69
CA ASP A 313 -1.67 8.60 17.45
C ASP A 313 -1.66 8.93 15.97
N LEU A 314 -2.10 10.15 15.66
CA LEU A 314 -2.09 10.73 14.33
C LEU A 314 -1.19 11.97 14.34
N TRP A 315 -0.26 12.01 13.40
CA TRP A 315 0.69 13.10 13.24
C TRP A 315 0.57 13.72 11.86
N GLU A 316 0.73 15.01 11.81
CA GLU A 316 0.78 15.82 10.60
C GLU A 316 2.18 16.35 10.39
N LEU A 317 2.74 16.13 9.22
CA LEU A 317 3.99 16.72 8.75
C LEU A 317 3.64 17.82 7.73
N ASP A 318 3.98 19.07 8.04
CA ASP A 318 3.79 20.18 7.11
C ASP A 318 5.01 20.28 6.17
N ILE A 319 4.79 20.17 4.87
CA ILE A 319 5.82 20.24 3.84
C ILE A 319 5.70 21.49 2.96
N ASN A 320 4.88 22.49 3.36
CA ASN A 320 4.69 23.73 2.61
C ASN A 320 6.00 24.49 2.38
N GLU A 321 6.86 24.52 3.37
CA GLU A 321 8.14 25.21 3.24
C GLU A 321 9.06 24.55 2.22
N LEU A 322 9.12 23.23 2.21
CA LEU A 322 9.88 22.47 1.22
C LEU A 322 9.36 22.70 -0.21
N TYR A 323 8.03 22.80 -0.36
CA TYR A 323 7.41 23.21 -1.63
C TYR A 323 7.87 24.62 -2.05
N ASN A 324 7.82 25.58 -1.14
CA ASN A 324 8.20 26.95 -1.42
C ASN A 324 9.69 27.07 -1.80
N GLN A 325 10.58 26.40 -1.07
CA GLN A 325 12.01 26.36 -1.37
C GLN A 325 12.28 25.77 -2.75
N LYS A 326 11.62 24.65 -3.09
CA LYS A 326 11.79 23.99 -4.39
C LYS A 326 11.30 24.87 -5.55
N ILE A 327 10.14 25.52 -5.39
CA ILE A 327 9.60 26.45 -6.37
C ILE A 327 10.53 27.67 -6.55
N GLN A 328 11.11 28.17 -5.47
CA GLN A 328 12.09 29.28 -5.54
C GLN A 328 13.36 28.85 -6.25
N GLN A 329 13.91 27.67 -5.96
CA GLN A 329 15.07 27.11 -6.66
C GLN A 329 14.80 26.96 -8.16
N GLN A 330 13.63 26.49 -8.56
CA GLN A 330 13.24 26.38 -9.97
C GLN A 330 13.08 27.76 -10.64
N LYS A 331 12.68 28.79 -9.89
CA LYS A 331 12.60 30.18 -10.38
C LYS A 331 13.97 30.89 -10.42
N GLN A 332 14.85 30.57 -9.46
CA GLN A 332 16.21 31.16 -9.37
C GLN A 332 17.17 30.58 -10.42
N LEU A 333 16.90 29.41 -10.98
CA LEU A 333 17.57 28.95 -12.20
C LEU A 333 17.33 29.91 -13.39
N LYS A 334 16.40 30.88 -13.25
CA LYS A 334 16.14 31.96 -14.23
C LYS A 334 16.69 33.34 -13.81
N SER A 335 17.20 33.51 -12.58
CA SER A 335 17.80 34.78 -12.15
C SER A 335 18.75 34.55 -10.97
N TYR A 336 20.03 34.85 -11.19
CA TYR A 336 21.07 34.96 -10.15
C TYR A 336 20.73 36.08 -9.17
N ILE A 337 20.44 35.80 -7.88
CA ILE A 337 20.66 36.76 -6.76
C ILE A 337 20.42 36.05 -5.40
N LYS A 338 21.46 36.22 -4.54
CA LYS A 338 21.58 36.21 -3.06
C LYS A 338 20.66 35.40 -2.18
N GLN A 339 21.30 34.42 -1.49
CA GLN A 339 20.86 33.79 -0.23
C GLN A 339 20.67 34.82 0.89
N GLN A 340 19.55 34.72 1.60
CA GLN A 340 19.48 35.08 3.02
C GLN A 340 19.20 33.81 3.82
N ASN A 341 20.16 33.48 4.68
CA ASN A 341 20.02 32.47 5.73
C ASN A 341 19.04 33.03 6.77
N THR A 342 17.94 32.32 6.99
CA THR A 342 17.15 32.49 8.20
C THR A 342 17.22 31.15 8.96
N ASP A 343 18.06 31.14 10.00
CA ASP A 343 18.23 30.03 10.95
C ASP A 343 17.07 29.97 11.96
N GLU A 344 15.85 29.83 11.50
CA GLU A 344 14.75 29.40 12.37
C GLU A 344 14.50 27.92 12.15
N LYS A 345 14.89 27.08 13.13
CA LYS A 345 14.57 25.66 13.18
C LYS A 345 13.06 25.51 13.28
N LYS A 346 12.40 25.21 12.18
CA LYS A 346 10.97 24.94 12.14
C LYS A 346 10.70 23.48 12.45
N HIS A 347 9.79 23.24 13.38
CA HIS A 347 9.28 21.89 13.65
C HIS A 347 8.27 21.52 12.57
N PHE A 348 8.57 20.50 11.78
CA PHE A 348 7.69 20.02 10.71
C PHE A 348 6.52 19.18 11.24
N TRP A 349 6.67 18.52 12.39
CA TRP A 349 5.67 17.62 12.94
C TRP A 349 4.72 18.31 13.91
N ARG A 350 3.45 17.95 13.82
CA ARG A 350 2.41 18.32 14.76
C ARG A 350 1.55 17.10 15.09
N GLN A 351 1.40 16.76 16.37
CA GLN A 351 0.45 15.75 16.78
C GLN A 351 -0.97 16.32 16.65
N ILE A 352 -1.85 15.59 15.97
CA ILE A 352 -3.28 15.92 15.90
C ILE A 352 -3.91 15.43 17.21
N PRO A 353 -4.57 16.32 17.99
CA PRO A 353 -5.21 15.92 19.24
C PRO A 353 -6.21 14.79 18.98
N PRO A 354 -6.36 13.84 19.91
CA PRO A 354 -7.40 12.83 19.81
C PRO A 354 -8.77 13.55 19.76
N LEU A 355 -9.49 13.31 18.69
CA LEU A 355 -10.90 13.71 18.57
C LEU A 355 -11.70 13.04 19.70
N GLU A 356 -12.94 13.48 19.97
CA GLU A 356 -13.84 12.94 21.01
C GLU A 356 -13.89 11.39 21.02
N HIS A 357 -13.65 10.77 19.86
CA HIS A 357 -13.42 9.34 19.71
C HIS A 357 -11.94 9.09 19.36
N ARG A 358 -11.20 8.45 20.27
CA ARG A 358 -9.81 8.03 20.00
C ARG A 358 -9.79 7.08 18.82
N LEU A 359 -8.88 7.33 17.87
CA LEU A 359 -8.60 6.36 16.83
C LEU A 359 -8.08 5.05 17.48
N PRO A 360 -8.52 3.88 17.02
CA PRO A 360 -8.04 2.61 17.57
C PRO A 360 -6.55 2.45 17.27
N SER A 361 -5.82 1.75 18.15
CA SER A 361 -4.45 1.37 17.84
C SER A 361 -4.41 0.44 16.62
N ARG A 362 -3.42 0.66 15.75
CA ARG A 362 -3.31 -0.12 14.53
C ARG A 362 -1.89 -0.14 14.00
N LEU A 363 -1.43 -1.32 13.61
CA LEU A 363 -0.13 -1.54 12.97
C LEU A 363 -0.28 -2.46 11.75
N TRP A 364 0.64 -2.36 10.80
CA TRP A 364 0.68 -3.15 9.57
C TRP A 364 -0.63 -3.09 8.77
N HIS A 365 -1.30 -1.95 8.86
CA HIS A 365 -2.47 -1.57 8.09
C HIS A 365 -2.03 -0.84 6.80
N CYS A 366 -2.97 -0.70 5.88
CA CYS A 366 -2.81 0.18 4.73
C CYS A 366 -3.67 1.43 4.89
N SER A 367 -3.15 2.60 4.46
CA SER A 367 -3.92 3.82 4.33
C SER A 367 -3.85 4.32 2.88
N VAL A 368 -4.99 4.69 2.34
CA VAL A 368 -5.13 5.06 0.93
C VAL A 368 -6.00 6.31 0.81
N LEU A 369 -5.48 7.33 0.13
CA LEU A 369 -6.24 8.54 -0.17
C LEU A 369 -7.28 8.26 -1.27
N MET A 370 -8.54 8.57 -0.98
CA MET A 370 -9.65 8.45 -1.91
C MET A 370 -10.07 9.84 -2.38
N GLY A 371 -9.64 10.18 -3.59
CA GLY A 371 -9.75 11.56 -4.08
C GLY A 371 -9.00 12.53 -3.17
N GLU A 372 -9.65 13.64 -2.81
CA GLU A 372 -9.13 14.64 -1.87
C GLU A 372 -10.00 14.74 -0.59
N GLU A 373 -10.91 13.80 -0.39
CA GLU A 373 -11.98 13.92 0.61
C GLU A 373 -11.74 13.04 1.83
N ALA A 374 -11.14 11.86 1.66
CA ALA A 374 -11.00 10.91 2.74
C ALA A 374 -9.79 9.98 2.58
N ILE A 375 -9.31 9.48 3.70
CA ILE A 375 -8.35 8.38 3.77
C ILE A 375 -9.09 7.14 4.26
N LEU A 376 -9.00 6.06 3.48
CA LEU A 376 -9.44 4.73 3.91
C LEU A 376 -8.27 4.02 4.59
N ILE A 377 -8.49 3.54 5.82
CA ILE A 377 -7.51 2.78 6.60
C ILE A 377 -8.09 1.39 6.83
N TYR A 378 -7.44 0.39 6.25
CA TYR A 378 -7.97 -0.99 6.26
C TYR A 378 -6.93 -1.99 6.76
N GLY A 379 -7.44 -3.03 7.45
CA GLY A 379 -6.66 -4.15 7.94
C GLY A 379 -5.69 -3.80 9.07
N GLY A 380 -4.69 -4.64 9.24
CA GLY A 380 -3.71 -4.52 10.31
C GLY A 380 -4.09 -5.26 11.60
N MET A 381 -3.33 -5.00 12.62
CA MET A 381 -3.50 -5.57 13.96
C MET A 381 -3.56 -4.45 14.99
N ASN A 382 -4.22 -4.67 16.12
CA ASN A 382 -4.28 -3.70 17.22
C ASN A 382 -3.23 -3.96 18.32
N GLU A 383 -2.49 -5.06 18.24
CA GLU A 383 -1.41 -5.45 19.15
C GLU A 383 -0.20 -5.98 18.36
N ALA A 384 0.94 -6.11 19.04
CA ALA A 384 2.14 -6.72 18.48
C ALA A 384 1.85 -8.15 18.00
N PRO A 385 2.44 -8.60 16.89
CA PRO A 385 2.20 -9.94 16.37
C PRO A 385 2.47 -11.03 17.41
N SER A 386 1.43 -11.75 17.78
CA SER A 386 1.46 -12.94 18.61
C SER A 386 0.47 -13.96 18.05
N ARG A 387 0.47 -15.20 18.52
CA ARG A 387 -0.50 -16.22 18.10
C ARG A 387 -1.96 -15.86 18.45
N GLU A 388 -2.15 -14.89 19.32
CA GLU A 388 -3.45 -14.42 19.81
C GLU A 388 -3.72 -12.97 19.38
N SER A 389 -2.87 -12.38 18.53
CA SER A 389 -3.03 -10.97 18.12
C SER A 389 -4.34 -10.78 17.38
N PRO A 390 -5.22 -9.91 17.87
CA PRO A 390 -6.47 -9.65 17.20
C PRO A 390 -6.21 -8.83 15.92
N PHE A 391 -6.54 -9.42 14.82
CA PHE A 391 -6.62 -8.75 13.53
C PHE A 391 -7.83 -7.83 13.47
N VAL A 392 -7.70 -6.73 12.75
CA VAL A 392 -8.74 -5.71 12.71
C VAL A 392 -9.57 -5.85 11.43
N HIS A 393 -10.88 -6.05 11.60
CA HIS A 393 -11.84 -6.14 10.50
C HIS A 393 -12.32 -4.78 10.01
N THR A 394 -12.29 -3.76 10.89
CA THR A 394 -12.95 -2.49 10.61
C THR A 394 -12.21 -1.66 9.59
N LEU A 395 -12.95 -1.13 8.63
CA LEU A 395 -12.52 -0.04 7.79
C LEU A 395 -12.71 1.28 8.56
N LEU A 396 -11.64 2.07 8.65
CA LEU A 396 -11.74 3.44 9.15
C LEU A 396 -11.78 4.39 7.97
N VAL A 397 -12.70 5.35 8.02
CA VAL A 397 -12.81 6.44 7.06
C VAL A 397 -12.43 7.73 7.77
N TYR A 398 -11.21 8.21 7.55
CA TYR A 398 -10.78 9.50 8.05
C TYR A 398 -11.11 10.58 7.03
N ARG A 399 -12.10 11.43 7.34
CA ARG A 399 -12.53 12.49 6.44
C ARG A 399 -11.65 13.73 6.59
N ILE A 400 -11.12 14.19 5.46
CA ILE A 400 -10.28 15.39 5.36
C ILE A 400 -11.15 16.63 5.20
N SER A 401 -12.27 16.47 4.48
CA SER A 401 -13.27 17.50 4.26
C SER A 401 -14.68 16.92 4.35
N PRO A 402 -15.70 17.74 4.64
CA PRO A 402 -17.08 17.29 4.53
C PRO A 402 -17.37 16.74 3.13
N PRO A 403 -18.12 15.64 3.00
CA PRO A 403 -18.47 15.10 1.69
C PRO A 403 -19.29 16.14 0.91
N SER A 404 -19.03 16.26 -0.37
CA SER A 404 -19.82 17.10 -1.25
C SER A 404 -21.27 16.61 -1.35
N LEU A 405 -22.21 17.50 -1.64
CA LEU A 405 -23.61 17.12 -1.87
C LEU A 405 -23.73 16.08 -2.98
N ARG A 406 -22.89 16.18 -4.02
CA ARG A 406 -22.80 15.19 -5.08
C ARG A 406 -22.40 13.82 -4.52
N GLN A 407 -21.37 13.77 -3.66
CA GLN A 407 -20.93 12.52 -3.04
C GLN A 407 -22.01 11.91 -2.14
N LEU A 408 -22.68 12.73 -1.34
CA LEU A 408 -23.80 12.27 -0.49
C LEU A 408 -24.95 11.70 -1.33
N ALA A 409 -25.32 12.37 -2.41
CA ALA A 409 -26.37 11.89 -3.32
C ALA A 409 -25.97 10.57 -4.02
N LEU A 410 -24.73 10.45 -4.46
CA LEU A 410 -24.21 9.23 -5.08
C LEU A 410 -24.16 8.07 -4.08
N ASN A 411 -23.72 8.31 -2.84
CA ASN A 411 -23.71 7.30 -1.78
C ASN A 411 -25.14 6.82 -1.46
N ALA A 412 -26.11 7.75 -1.34
CA ALA A 412 -27.50 7.41 -1.10
C ALA A 412 -28.09 6.58 -2.25
N LEU A 413 -27.81 6.97 -3.50
CA LEU A 413 -28.25 6.23 -4.68
C LEU A 413 -27.63 4.84 -4.74
N ALA A 414 -26.31 4.73 -4.46
CA ALA A 414 -25.61 3.46 -4.41
C ALA A 414 -26.21 2.53 -3.36
N SER A 415 -26.47 3.02 -2.14
CA SER A 415 -27.10 2.25 -1.06
C SER A 415 -28.47 1.72 -1.48
N LEU A 416 -29.31 2.56 -2.08
CA LEU A 416 -30.62 2.14 -2.57
C LEU A 416 -30.56 1.06 -3.65
N ILE A 417 -29.59 1.15 -4.56
CA ILE A 417 -29.42 0.15 -5.62
C ILE A 417 -28.96 -1.18 -5.03
N VAL A 418 -28.01 -1.13 -4.11
CA VAL A 418 -27.50 -2.33 -3.44
C VAL A 418 -28.59 -2.98 -2.59
N GLU A 419 -29.33 -2.22 -1.79
CA GLU A 419 -30.45 -2.75 -1.01
C GLU A 419 -31.49 -3.43 -1.89
N ARG A 420 -31.87 -2.83 -3.01
CA ARG A 420 -32.78 -3.44 -3.98
C ARG A 420 -32.20 -4.71 -4.61
N TRP A 421 -30.92 -4.70 -4.92
CA TRP A 421 -30.24 -5.88 -5.47
C TRP A 421 -30.18 -7.03 -4.47
N ILE A 422 -29.84 -6.76 -3.20
CA ILE A 422 -29.86 -7.74 -2.11
C ILE A 422 -31.29 -8.29 -1.92
N ALA A 423 -32.30 -7.43 -1.85
CA ALA A 423 -33.69 -7.84 -1.70
C ALA A 423 -34.16 -8.74 -2.86
N GLN A 424 -33.78 -8.46 -4.09
CA GLN A 424 -34.12 -9.29 -5.25
C GLN A 424 -33.39 -10.66 -5.25
N THR A 425 -32.15 -10.70 -4.76
CA THR A 425 -31.40 -11.96 -4.68
C THR A 425 -31.84 -12.84 -3.51
N THR A 426 -32.37 -12.26 -2.43
CA THR A 426 -32.92 -13.02 -1.29
C THR A 426 -34.30 -13.57 -1.56
N THR A 427 -35.16 -12.85 -2.29
CA THR A 427 -36.52 -13.32 -2.64
C THR A 427 -36.51 -14.51 -3.62
N THR A 428 -35.54 -14.57 -4.52
CA THR A 428 -35.38 -15.72 -5.43
C THR A 428 -34.83 -17.01 -4.75
N LYS A 429 -34.34 -16.93 -3.51
CA LYS A 429 -33.83 -18.08 -2.74
C LYS A 429 -34.83 -18.73 -1.78
N VAL A 430 -35.94 -18.08 -1.48
CA VAL A 430 -36.95 -18.62 -0.56
C VAL A 430 -37.72 -19.78 -1.20
N ASP A 431 -37.72 -19.91 -2.54
CA ASP A 431 -38.46 -20.95 -3.26
C ASP A 431 -37.69 -22.25 -3.53
N ASN A 432 -36.42 -22.38 -3.15
CA ASN A 432 -35.66 -23.62 -3.33
C ASN A 432 -34.83 -24.01 -2.09
N ASN A 433 -35.45 -24.80 -1.23
CA ASN A 433 -34.91 -25.75 -0.23
C ASN A 433 -33.42 -25.70 0.19
N LYS A 434 -33.28 -25.47 1.51
CA LYS A 434 -32.32 -26.05 2.45
C LYS A 434 -31.07 -26.71 1.85
N SER A 435 -29.98 -25.95 1.78
CA SER A 435 -28.61 -26.36 2.15
C SER A 435 -27.59 -25.31 1.68
N ASN A 436 -26.72 -24.93 2.60
CA ASN A 436 -25.47 -24.14 2.43
C ASN A 436 -25.54 -22.83 1.64
N LEU A 437 -25.47 -21.73 2.40
CA LEU A 437 -25.30 -20.38 1.88
C LEU A 437 -23.86 -20.17 1.35
N HIS A 438 -23.56 -20.71 0.19
CA HIS A 438 -22.57 -20.14 -0.71
C HIS A 438 -23.31 -19.29 -1.74
N LEU A 439 -23.18 -17.98 -1.65
CA LEU A 439 -23.74 -17.06 -2.62
C LEU A 439 -22.97 -17.13 -3.95
N THR A 440 -23.16 -18.20 -4.71
CA THR A 440 -22.80 -18.22 -6.11
C THR A 440 -23.86 -17.45 -6.88
N CYS A 441 -23.51 -16.30 -7.40
CA CYS A 441 -24.41 -15.45 -8.17
C CYS A 441 -24.61 -16.01 -9.57
N SER A 442 -25.71 -16.77 -9.79
CA SER A 442 -26.24 -16.98 -11.14
C SER A 442 -27.10 -15.77 -11.51
N THR A 443 -26.58 -14.89 -12.33
CA THR A 443 -27.11 -13.54 -12.55
C THR A 443 -28.17 -13.46 -13.61
N SER A 444 -29.27 -12.78 -13.32
CA SER A 444 -30.14 -12.23 -14.36
C SER A 444 -29.46 -10.97 -14.98
N LYS A 445 -29.44 -10.86 -16.28
CA LYS A 445 -28.75 -9.83 -17.08
C LYS A 445 -29.08 -8.36 -16.73
N SER A 446 -30.15 -8.10 -15.95
CA SER A 446 -30.64 -6.75 -15.67
C SER A 446 -30.02 -6.07 -14.43
N SER A 447 -29.60 -6.83 -13.42
CA SER A 447 -29.07 -6.28 -12.16
C SER A 447 -27.61 -5.83 -12.28
N HIS A 448 -26.83 -6.42 -13.16
CA HIS A 448 -25.45 -6.03 -13.43
C HIS A 448 -25.33 -4.67 -14.12
N GLN A 449 -26.24 -4.33 -15.02
CA GLN A 449 -26.20 -3.04 -15.71
C GLN A 449 -26.32 -1.84 -14.76
N LYS A 450 -27.03 -1.99 -13.64
CA LYS A 450 -27.29 -0.89 -12.70
C LYS A 450 -26.11 -0.57 -11.76
N LEU A 451 -25.36 -1.57 -11.36
CA LEU A 451 -24.16 -1.35 -10.52
C LEU A 451 -23.04 -0.60 -11.29
N TYR A 452 -22.94 -0.84 -12.58
CA TYR A 452 -21.99 -0.22 -13.48
C TYR A 452 -22.20 1.27 -13.72
N PHE A 453 -23.47 1.66 -13.85
CA PHE A 453 -23.82 3.06 -14.09
C PHE A 453 -23.28 3.98 -12.97
N ILE A 454 -23.19 3.45 -11.76
CA ILE A 454 -22.71 4.20 -10.60
C ILE A 454 -21.18 4.37 -10.62
N ILE A 455 -20.45 3.33 -11.02
CA ILE A 455 -18.98 3.36 -11.07
C ILE A 455 -18.50 4.23 -12.26
N SER A 456 -19.23 4.23 -13.39
CA SER A 456 -18.87 5.02 -14.57
C SER A 456 -19.13 6.53 -14.42
N GLN A 457 -20.02 6.95 -13.52
CA GLN A 457 -20.31 8.38 -13.32
C GLN A 457 -19.30 9.10 -12.39
N GLN A 458 -18.32 8.40 -11.81
CA GLN A 458 -17.26 9.03 -11.02
C GLN A 458 -16.01 9.39 -11.83
N GLN A 459 -16.02 9.19 -13.12
CA GLN A 459 -15.01 9.76 -14.04
C GLN A 459 -15.38 11.24 -14.36
#